data_ba4c674c02532767e59c43866f073181
#
_entry.id   ba4c674c02532767e59c43866f073181
#
_cell.length_a   1.000
_cell.length_b   1.000
_cell.length_c   1.000
_cell.angle_alpha   90.00
_cell.angle_beta   90.00
_cell.angle_gamma   90.00
#
_symmetry.space_group_name_H-M   'P 1'
#
loop_
_entity.id
_entity.type
_entity.pdbx_description
1 polymer ?
#
loop_
_entity_poly.entity_id
_entity_poly.type
_entity_poly.pdbx_seq_one_letter_code
_entity_poly.pdbx_strand_id
1 'polypeptide(L)'
;MKYSRYSLLVLLFLVFIFQNSYSQGGTCSAIEPFCAGSQALIFPNCNDTDSDCNSDSEPGPDYDCLIFQPYPAWFYLEIDQQGDLEFNIIQNTMFDGDGNPIGTALDVDFIAWGPFAEGENLCDYSQLQSFNQIGCSYSPADEEQFTITNGQPGEIYVLVITNFSEAAGFIQLVQTNVGTNGSGITDCSIISSLEGCEGDTITLDGTTGGATNYEWEYDDGLGGGFVTIFNGMFPTIDVTLSGLYQVTVLPTNLTIPFEVILHPQPLIAAPPLNFSSCNVNLFNLEDNNPTVLGTQIGSDFVISYYLDITDANVGNPANAINPANAHVISAPPTETIYVRIADDASNTCYAIDQFTIEFSEVSVGAMTNIGFCDDGSGQVDLDLSLLKDNEALNGLDPLLYSVSYHSTQADADTNFGAFPNPYTVIGPTEEIFVRVENNDTSTCFAT
;
A
#
# COMPACT_ATOMS: atom_id res chain seq x y z
N MET A 1 -42.06 8.59 40.73
CA MET A 1 -41.92 9.07 39.36
C MET A 1 -40.65 9.92 39.28
N LYS A 2 -39.57 9.37 38.74
CA LYS A 2 -38.30 10.11 38.41
C LYS A 2 -37.98 9.78 36.94
N TYR A 3 -38.16 10.78 36.09
CA TYR A 3 -37.77 10.68 34.68
C TYR A 3 -36.25 10.92 34.58
N SER A 4 -35.51 9.91 34.16
CA SER A 4 -34.12 10.00 33.76
C SER A 4 -34.04 10.54 32.32
N ARG A 5 -33.43 11.71 32.16
CA ARG A 5 -33.14 12.30 30.84
C ARG A 5 -31.84 11.66 30.30
N TYR A 6 -31.96 10.83 29.27
CA TYR A 6 -30.84 10.42 28.46
C TYR A 6 -30.53 11.53 27.46
N SER A 7 -29.40 12.18 27.68
CA SER A 7 -28.82 13.15 26.75
C SER A 7 -28.21 12.36 25.58
N LEU A 8 -28.84 12.44 24.41
CA LEU A 8 -28.34 11.87 23.16
C LEU A 8 -27.20 12.79 22.66
N LEU A 9 -25.96 12.39 22.88
CA LEU A 9 -24.79 13.02 22.26
C LEU A 9 -24.73 12.50 20.81
N VAL A 10 -25.23 13.32 19.89
CA VAL A 10 -25.00 13.12 18.45
C VAL A 10 -23.56 13.52 18.17
N LEU A 11 -22.68 12.53 18.03
CA LEU A 11 -21.33 12.74 17.52
C LEU A 11 -21.47 12.99 16.00
N LEU A 12 -21.32 14.27 15.62
CA LEU A 12 -21.20 14.65 14.21
C LEU A 12 -19.78 14.19 13.77
N PHE A 13 -19.70 13.03 13.13
CA PHE A 13 -18.54 12.68 12.31
C PHE A 13 -18.59 13.60 11.08
N LEU A 14 -17.73 14.62 11.09
CA LEU A 14 -17.35 15.31 9.87
C LEU A 14 -16.49 14.34 9.06
N VAL A 15 -17.14 13.57 8.19
CA VAL A 15 -16.46 12.89 7.09
C VAL A 15 -15.98 14.01 6.17
N PHE A 16 -14.68 14.29 6.19
CA PHE A 16 -14.03 15.03 5.11
C PHE A 16 -14.11 14.11 3.89
N ILE A 17 -15.13 14.31 3.09
CA ILE A 17 -15.16 13.80 1.72
C ILE A 17 -14.09 14.62 1.00
N PHE A 18 -12.93 14.02 0.74
CA PHE A 18 -12.02 14.52 -0.29
C PHE A 18 -12.79 14.39 -1.61
N GLN A 19 -13.41 15.47 -2.04
CA GLN A 19 -13.85 15.59 -3.40
C GLN A 19 -12.57 15.66 -4.23
N ASN A 20 -12.24 14.57 -4.92
CA ASN A 20 -11.37 14.66 -6.06
C ASN A 20 -12.16 15.41 -7.14
N SER A 21 -12.21 16.74 -7.02
CA SER A 21 -12.50 17.57 -8.17
C SER A 21 -11.38 17.26 -9.17
N TYR A 22 -11.71 16.86 -10.38
CA TYR A 22 -10.79 16.99 -11.49
C TYR A 22 -10.57 18.50 -11.68
N SER A 23 -9.74 19.04 -10.82
CA SER A 23 -9.14 20.35 -11.01
C SER A 23 -8.06 20.12 -12.05
N GLN A 24 -8.16 20.76 -13.19
CA GLN A 24 -7.01 20.92 -14.08
C GLN A 24 -5.80 21.21 -13.21
N GLY A 25 -4.69 20.46 -13.39
CA GLY A 25 -3.47 20.74 -12.67
C GLY A 25 -3.06 22.20 -12.89
N GLY A 26 -3.46 23.08 -12.00
CA GLY A 26 -3.15 24.53 -12.09
C GLY A 26 -1.69 24.84 -11.73
N THR A 27 -0.92 23.82 -11.31
CA THR A 27 0.50 23.91 -11.00
C THR A 27 1.22 22.65 -11.49
N CYS A 28 2.52 22.73 -11.68
CA CYS A 28 3.31 21.57 -12.07
C CYS A 28 3.24 20.42 -11.06
N SER A 29 3.13 20.72 -9.76
CA SER A 29 2.98 19.68 -8.73
C SER A 29 1.65 18.93 -8.79
N ALA A 30 0.67 19.47 -9.50
CA ALA A 30 -0.63 18.87 -9.78
C ALA A 30 -0.79 18.55 -11.27
N ILE A 31 0.32 18.27 -11.97
CA ILE A 31 0.34 17.94 -13.38
C ILE A 31 -0.43 16.65 -13.65
N GLU A 32 -1.30 16.69 -14.67
CA GLU A 32 -2.17 15.57 -15.03
C GLU A 32 -1.61 14.77 -16.21
N PRO A 33 -1.74 13.44 -16.21
CA PRO A 33 -1.35 12.62 -17.36
C PRO A 33 -2.32 12.84 -18.53
N PHE A 34 -1.78 12.91 -19.75
CA PHE A 34 -2.55 12.92 -20.97
C PHE A 34 -2.16 11.77 -21.88
N CYS A 35 -3.15 11.08 -22.40
CA CYS A 35 -2.97 10.02 -23.39
C CYS A 35 -3.85 10.33 -24.59
N ALA A 36 -3.24 10.36 -25.76
CA ALA A 36 -3.94 10.51 -27.03
C ALA A 36 -4.36 9.12 -27.55
N GLY A 37 -5.50 8.63 -27.08
CA GLY A 37 -6.17 7.49 -27.70
C GLY A 37 -6.82 7.88 -29.04
N SER A 38 -7.79 7.09 -29.47
CA SER A 38 -8.55 7.39 -30.70
C SER A 38 -9.55 8.56 -30.51
N GLN A 39 -9.65 9.13 -29.31
CA GLN A 39 -10.60 10.20 -28.99
C GLN A 39 -9.87 11.44 -28.46
N ALA A 40 -10.48 12.62 -28.70
CA ALA A 40 -9.99 13.87 -28.14
C ALA A 40 -10.28 13.96 -26.64
N LEU A 41 -9.32 14.45 -25.84
CA LEU A 41 -9.56 14.87 -24.46
C LEU A 41 -10.27 16.25 -24.52
N ILE A 42 -11.49 16.33 -23.98
CA ILE A 42 -12.22 17.60 -23.83
C ILE A 42 -12.48 17.81 -22.35
N PHE A 43 -12.06 18.94 -21.80
CA PHE A 43 -12.20 19.24 -20.39
C PHE A 43 -12.66 20.70 -20.17
N PRO A 44 -13.42 21.01 -19.08
CA PRO A 44 -13.80 22.38 -18.77
C PRO A 44 -12.54 23.21 -18.47
N ASN A 45 -12.44 24.42 -19.00
CA ASN A 45 -11.35 25.31 -18.69
C ASN A 45 -11.54 25.99 -17.33
N CYS A 46 -10.45 26.24 -16.62
CA CYS A 46 -10.43 27.20 -15.51
C CYS A 46 -10.69 28.62 -16.04
N ASN A 47 -11.39 29.46 -15.27
CA ASN A 47 -11.81 30.80 -15.70
C ASN A 47 -11.99 31.74 -14.51
N ASP A 48 -12.31 33.01 -14.78
CA ASP A 48 -12.45 34.07 -13.79
C ASP A 48 -13.63 33.93 -12.80
N THR A 49 -14.54 33.02 -13.07
CA THR A 49 -15.71 32.71 -12.19
C THR A 49 -15.47 31.53 -11.26
N ASP A 50 -14.37 30.81 -11.41
CA ASP A 50 -14.02 29.62 -10.65
C ASP A 50 -12.99 29.95 -9.57
N SER A 51 -13.42 29.88 -8.30
CA SER A 51 -12.58 30.24 -7.13
C SER A 51 -11.49 29.21 -6.81
N ASP A 52 -11.58 28.02 -7.37
CA ASP A 52 -10.67 26.90 -7.11
C ASP A 52 -9.53 26.83 -8.13
N CYS A 53 -9.59 27.67 -9.16
CA CYS A 53 -8.59 27.77 -10.20
C CYS A 53 -7.47 28.78 -9.87
N ASN A 54 -6.26 28.48 -10.30
CA ASN A 54 -5.15 29.42 -10.26
C ASN A 54 -5.30 30.46 -11.39
N SER A 55 -5.29 31.76 -11.03
CA SER A 55 -5.41 32.84 -12.01
C SER A 55 -4.17 33.02 -12.90
N ASP A 56 -3.01 32.56 -12.43
CA ASP A 56 -1.73 32.64 -13.14
C ASP A 56 -0.90 31.36 -12.88
N SER A 57 -0.03 31.04 -13.83
CA SER A 57 0.98 29.99 -13.64
C SER A 57 1.99 30.35 -12.56
N GLU A 58 2.58 29.31 -11.98
CA GLU A 58 3.61 29.43 -10.96
C GLU A 58 4.91 30.01 -11.53
N PRO A 59 5.66 30.81 -10.74
CA PRO A 59 6.94 31.34 -11.17
C PRO A 59 8.02 30.24 -11.14
N GLY A 60 8.92 30.28 -12.14
CA GLY A 60 10.09 29.39 -12.18
C GLY A 60 10.41 28.85 -13.55
N PRO A 61 9.44 28.26 -14.29
CA PRO A 61 9.64 27.90 -15.69
C PRO A 61 9.92 29.14 -16.56
N ASP A 62 10.61 28.93 -17.69
CA ASP A 62 10.73 29.90 -18.76
C ASP A 62 9.55 29.68 -19.72
N TYR A 63 8.56 30.55 -19.63
CA TYR A 63 7.35 30.49 -20.46
C TYR A 63 7.54 31.11 -21.88
N ASP A 64 8.75 31.58 -22.20
CA ASP A 64 9.21 32.09 -23.49
C ASP A 64 8.18 32.98 -24.19
N CYS A 65 7.41 32.43 -25.16
CA CYS A 65 6.47 33.20 -25.92
C CYS A 65 5.23 33.64 -25.13
N LEU A 66 4.86 32.93 -24.04
CA LEU A 66 3.71 33.28 -23.22
C LEU A 66 4.03 34.45 -22.29
N ILE A 67 3.59 35.65 -22.62
CA ILE A 67 3.80 36.83 -21.77
C ILE A 67 2.97 36.79 -20.49
N PHE A 68 1.76 36.20 -20.57
CA PHE A 68 0.85 35.93 -19.48
C PHE A 68 0.38 34.48 -19.60
N GLN A 69 0.12 33.83 -18.48
CA GLN A 69 -0.30 32.44 -18.42
C GLN A 69 -1.56 32.29 -17.55
N PRO A 70 -2.70 32.92 -17.97
CA PRO A 70 -3.93 32.90 -17.19
C PRO A 70 -4.57 31.51 -17.18
N TYR A 71 -5.05 31.10 -16.00
CA TYR A 71 -5.80 29.87 -15.79
C TYR A 71 -5.14 28.63 -16.40
N PRO A 72 -3.89 28.33 -16.00
CA PRO A 72 -3.09 27.28 -16.62
C PRO A 72 -3.63 25.89 -16.30
N ALA A 73 -3.49 25.00 -17.28
CA ALA A 73 -3.70 23.56 -17.15
C ALA A 73 -2.40 22.84 -17.53
N TRP A 74 -1.84 22.08 -16.56
CA TRP A 74 -0.59 21.36 -16.71
C TRP A 74 -0.85 19.89 -17.04
N PHE A 75 -0.24 19.43 -18.14
CA PHE A 75 -0.31 18.05 -18.59
C PHE A 75 1.09 17.49 -18.85
N TYR A 76 1.24 16.16 -18.73
CA TYR A 76 2.36 15.44 -19.29
C TYR A 76 1.86 14.26 -20.13
N LEU A 77 2.64 13.89 -21.12
CA LEU A 77 2.41 12.68 -21.92
C LEU A 77 3.71 11.88 -22.00
N GLU A 78 3.58 10.58 -22.14
CA GLU A 78 4.67 9.64 -22.37
C GLU A 78 4.48 8.97 -23.72
N ILE A 79 5.57 8.61 -24.39
CA ILE A 79 5.54 7.95 -25.70
C ILE A 79 5.59 6.43 -25.51
N ASP A 80 4.60 5.70 -26.03
CA ASP A 80 4.59 4.22 -26.10
C ASP A 80 5.26 3.72 -27.39
N GLN A 81 4.91 4.32 -28.55
CA GLN A 81 5.44 3.91 -29.85
C GLN A 81 6.12 5.07 -30.57
N GLN A 82 7.31 4.75 -31.10
CA GLN A 82 8.12 5.73 -31.84
C GLN A 82 7.39 6.30 -33.05
N GLY A 83 7.50 7.63 -33.23
CA GLY A 83 7.01 8.32 -34.43
C GLY A 83 6.78 9.81 -34.21
N ASP A 84 6.18 10.45 -35.22
CA ASP A 84 5.75 11.82 -35.10
C ASP A 84 4.36 11.88 -34.44
N LEU A 85 4.16 12.81 -33.50
CA LEU A 85 2.87 13.06 -32.86
C LEU A 85 2.46 14.51 -33.16
N GLU A 86 1.36 14.67 -33.86
CA GLU A 86 0.79 15.99 -34.23
C GLU A 86 -0.42 16.26 -33.36
N PHE A 87 -0.37 17.35 -32.56
CA PHE A 87 -1.42 17.72 -31.63
C PHE A 87 -2.14 18.97 -32.07
N ASN A 88 -3.44 18.98 -31.80
CA ASN A 88 -4.30 20.14 -31.95
C ASN A 88 -4.95 20.51 -30.63
N ILE A 89 -4.95 21.80 -30.28
CA ILE A 89 -5.57 22.35 -29.06
C ILE A 89 -6.63 23.31 -29.53
N ILE A 90 -7.90 23.12 -29.11
CA ILE A 90 -9.01 23.99 -29.47
C ILE A 90 -9.71 24.44 -28.19
N GLN A 91 -10.03 25.74 -28.09
CA GLN A 91 -10.86 26.25 -27.00
C GLN A 91 -12.18 26.83 -27.52
N ASN A 92 -13.28 26.37 -26.94
CA ASN A 92 -14.61 26.80 -27.36
C ASN A 92 -15.60 26.73 -26.17
N THR A 93 -16.67 27.52 -26.24
CA THR A 93 -17.73 27.47 -25.22
C THR A 93 -18.53 26.16 -25.25
N MET A 94 -18.48 25.39 -26.36
CA MET A 94 -19.25 24.17 -26.54
C MET A 94 -18.65 23.28 -27.63
N PHE A 95 -18.63 21.96 -27.43
CA PHE A 95 -18.33 20.95 -28.43
C PHE A 95 -19.56 20.04 -28.63
N ASP A 96 -19.71 19.45 -29.83
CA ASP A 96 -20.70 18.41 -30.08
C ASP A 96 -20.19 17.01 -29.68
N GLY A 97 -21.02 15.97 -29.87
CA GLY A 97 -20.67 14.59 -29.51
C GLY A 97 -19.56 13.98 -30.36
N ASP A 98 -19.21 14.58 -31.48
CA ASP A 98 -18.10 14.18 -32.34
C ASP A 98 -16.83 15.01 -32.04
N GLY A 99 -16.89 15.90 -31.04
CA GLY A 99 -15.78 16.78 -30.66
C GLY A 99 -15.60 18.00 -31.54
N ASN A 100 -16.60 18.38 -32.39
CA ASN A 100 -16.51 19.57 -33.18
C ASN A 100 -16.90 20.82 -32.37
N PRO A 101 -16.16 21.94 -32.49
CA PRO A 101 -16.51 23.19 -31.81
C PRO A 101 -17.80 23.78 -32.41
N ILE A 102 -18.84 23.97 -31.62
CA ILE A 102 -20.15 24.49 -32.05
C ILE A 102 -20.57 25.76 -31.30
N GLY A 103 -19.81 26.21 -30.32
CA GLY A 103 -20.06 27.40 -29.51
C GLY A 103 -19.32 28.65 -30.03
N THR A 104 -18.93 29.50 -29.08
CA THR A 104 -18.09 30.66 -29.32
C THR A 104 -16.63 30.28 -29.20
N ALA A 105 -15.83 30.60 -30.17
CA ALA A 105 -14.39 30.46 -30.18
C ALA A 105 -13.75 31.29 -29.04
N LEU A 106 -12.82 30.69 -28.30
CA LEU A 106 -12.11 31.28 -27.16
C LEU A 106 -10.61 31.19 -27.42
N ASP A 107 -9.89 32.24 -27.11
CA ASP A 107 -8.45 32.36 -27.28
C ASP A 107 -7.70 31.40 -26.34
N VAL A 108 -6.86 30.52 -26.91
CA VAL A 108 -6.07 29.50 -26.20
C VAL A 108 -4.60 29.60 -26.59
N ASP A 109 -3.74 29.55 -25.58
CA ASP A 109 -2.28 29.54 -25.77
C ASP A 109 -1.65 28.31 -25.12
N PHE A 110 -0.42 28.00 -25.55
CA PHE A 110 0.29 26.86 -24.97
C PHE A 110 1.81 27.03 -25.01
N ILE A 111 2.47 26.26 -24.15
CA ILE A 111 3.91 25.96 -24.23
C ILE A 111 4.17 24.50 -23.87
N ALA A 112 5.12 23.87 -24.56
CA ALA A 112 5.50 22.48 -24.33
C ALA A 112 7.02 22.32 -24.25
N TRP A 113 7.46 21.43 -23.34
CA TRP A 113 8.88 21.09 -23.12
C TRP A 113 9.10 19.58 -23.17
N GLY A 114 10.31 19.17 -23.51
CA GLY A 114 10.78 17.77 -23.52
C GLY A 114 11.86 17.55 -24.58
N PRO A 115 12.35 16.27 -24.71
CA PRO A 115 11.96 15.13 -23.90
C PRO A 115 12.59 15.10 -22.52
N PHE A 116 11.89 14.50 -21.56
CA PHE A 116 12.38 14.08 -20.24
C PHE A 116 12.47 12.56 -20.21
N ALA A 117 13.36 12.00 -19.38
CA ALA A 117 13.45 10.54 -19.18
C ALA A 117 12.50 10.07 -18.07
N GLU A 118 12.12 8.79 -18.11
CA GLU A 118 11.34 8.15 -17.06
C GLU A 118 12.02 8.32 -15.68
N GLY A 119 11.22 8.72 -14.68
CA GLY A 119 11.70 8.96 -13.31
C GLY A 119 12.37 10.31 -13.07
N GLU A 120 12.50 11.17 -14.07
CA GLU A 120 12.93 12.56 -13.89
C GLU A 120 11.85 13.39 -13.19
N ASN A 121 12.27 14.40 -12.42
CA ASN A 121 11.35 15.34 -11.82
C ASN A 121 10.84 16.32 -12.89
N LEU A 122 9.62 16.11 -13.37
CA LEU A 122 9.00 16.96 -14.41
C LEU A 122 8.82 18.41 -13.95
N CYS A 123 8.84 18.67 -12.66
CA CYS A 123 8.76 20.00 -12.07
C CYS A 123 10.15 20.57 -11.67
N ASP A 124 11.22 20.08 -12.26
CA ASP A 124 12.50 20.76 -12.18
C ASP A 124 12.52 21.96 -13.14
N TYR A 125 12.22 23.15 -12.61
CA TYR A 125 12.12 24.36 -13.40
C TYR A 125 13.44 24.75 -14.10
N SER A 126 14.56 24.18 -13.70
CA SER A 126 15.83 24.34 -14.45
C SER A 126 15.83 23.61 -15.78
N GLN A 127 14.90 22.67 -15.98
CA GLN A 127 14.69 21.92 -17.21
C GLN A 127 13.50 22.46 -18.04
N LEU A 128 12.55 23.14 -17.40
CA LEU A 128 11.42 23.82 -18.09
C LEU A 128 11.88 25.17 -18.61
N GLN A 129 12.83 25.14 -19.55
CA GLN A 129 13.53 26.31 -20.08
C GLN A 129 13.48 26.29 -21.62
N SER A 130 13.78 27.43 -22.26
CA SER A 130 13.76 27.58 -23.72
C SER A 130 14.64 26.58 -24.49
N PHE A 131 15.67 25.99 -23.86
CA PHE A 131 16.50 24.99 -24.51
C PHE A 131 15.84 23.61 -24.63
N ASN A 132 14.83 23.29 -23.81
CA ASN A 132 14.01 22.08 -23.88
C ASN A 132 12.64 22.32 -24.52
N GLN A 133 12.33 23.54 -24.91
CA GLN A 133 11.06 23.89 -25.52
C GLN A 133 10.89 23.23 -26.89
N ILE A 134 9.75 22.56 -27.09
CA ILE A 134 9.39 21.93 -28.38
C ILE A 134 8.30 22.68 -29.12
N GLY A 135 7.52 23.52 -28.45
CA GLY A 135 6.47 24.31 -29.04
C GLY A 135 5.97 25.40 -28.11
N CYS A 136 5.53 26.51 -28.67
CA CYS A 136 4.94 27.61 -27.95
C CYS A 136 4.09 28.44 -28.92
N SER A 137 2.88 28.85 -28.51
CA SER A 137 2.08 29.83 -29.24
C SER A 137 1.43 30.81 -28.27
N TYR A 138 1.40 32.06 -28.69
CA TYR A 138 0.73 33.19 -28.03
C TYR A 138 -0.01 34.00 -29.13
N SER A 139 -1.00 33.34 -29.71
CA SER A 139 -1.75 33.85 -30.85
C SER A 139 -3.22 34.03 -30.46
N PRO A 140 -3.92 35.08 -30.89
CA PRO A 140 -5.33 35.27 -30.54
C PRO A 140 -6.27 34.31 -31.32
N ALA A 141 -5.83 33.06 -31.46
CA ALA A 141 -6.57 32.01 -32.13
C ALA A 141 -7.26 31.10 -31.10
N ASP A 142 -8.32 30.48 -31.50
CA ASP A 142 -9.04 29.45 -30.75
C ASP A 142 -8.53 28.04 -31.04
N GLU A 143 -7.55 27.93 -31.93
CA GLU A 143 -6.91 26.66 -32.34
C GLU A 143 -5.40 26.83 -32.45
N GLU A 144 -4.66 25.95 -31.75
CA GLU A 144 -3.21 25.92 -31.71
C GLU A 144 -2.69 24.54 -32.02
N GLN A 145 -1.47 24.42 -32.53
CA GLN A 145 -0.88 23.14 -32.96
C GLN A 145 0.57 23.01 -32.55
N PHE A 146 0.98 21.80 -32.18
CA PHE A 146 2.39 21.46 -32.00
C PHE A 146 2.69 20.03 -32.43
N THR A 147 3.96 19.75 -32.69
CA THR A 147 4.41 18.43 -33.12
C THR A 147 5.61 17.96 -32.29
N ILE A 148 5.54 16.75 -31.80
CA ILE A 148 6.69 16.02 -31.31
C ILE A 148 7.26 15.23 -32.48
N THR A 149 8.49 15.56 -32.91
CA THR A 149 9.11 14.89 -34.05
C THR A 149 9.92 13.68 -33.60
N ASN A 150 9.62 12.52 -34.17
CA ASN A 150 10.34 11.26 -33.92
C ASN A 150 10.46 10.91 -32.42
N GLY A 151 9.37 11.10 -31.64
CA GLY A 151 9.31 10.74 -30.22
C GLY A 151 9.71 9.27 -30.01
N GLN A 152 10.48 8.99 -28.96
CA GLN A 152 10.97 7.63 -28.64
C GLN A 152 10.18 7.07 -27.47
N PRO A 153 9.96 5.73 -27.40
CA PRO A 153 9.30 5.11 -26.26
C PRO A 153 9.97 5.46 -24.92
N GLY A 154 9.16 5.83 -23.93
CA GLY A 154 9.60 6.26 -22.59
C GLY A 154 10.05 7.73 -22.50
N GLU A 155 10.01 8.50 -23.60
CA GLU A 155 10.18 9.96 -23.54
C GLU A 155 8.91 10.62 -23.00
N ILE A 156 9.09 11.56 -22.06
CA ILE A 156 8.01 12.32 -21.44
C ILE A 156 8.06 13.78 -21.91
N TYR A 157 6.91 14.38 -22.12
CA TYR A 157 6.76 15.77 -22.52
C TYR A 157 5.77 16.48 -21.60
N VAL A 158 6.10 17.71 -21.21
CA VAL A 158 5.27 18.56 -20.35
C VAL A 158 4.61 19.63 -21.21
N LEU A 159 3.32 19.87 -20.99
CA LEU A 159 2.49 20.83 -21.71
C LEU A 159 1.74 21.72 -20.72
N VAL A 160 1.76 23.01 -20.94
CA VAL A 160 0.89 23.99 -20.27
C VAL A 160 -0.03 24.60 -21.31
N ILE A 161 -1.32 24.55 -21.06
CA ILE A 161 -2.36 25.21 -21.85
C ILE A 161 -2.97 26.31 -20.99
N THR A 162 -3.20 27.48 -21.58
CA THR A 162 -3.76 28.63 -20.86
C THR A 162 -5.06 29.11 -21.49
N ASN A 163 -6.01 29.53 -20.65
CA ASN A 163 -7.27 30.15 -21.10
C ASN A 163 -7.08 31.66 -21.17
N PHE A 164 -6.54 32.16 -22.29
CA PHE A 164 -6.28 33.59 -22.44
C PHE A 164 -7.56 34.42 -22.49
N SER A 165 -8.67 33.87 -22.95
CA SER A 165 -9.99 34.50 -22.94
C SER A 165 -10.55 34.75 -21.54
N GLU A 166 -10.03 34.08 -20.51
CA GLU A 166 -10.53 34.07 -19.12
C GLU A 166 -12.02 33.67 -19.01
N ALA A 167 -12.64 33.29 -20.10
CA ALA A 167 -14.07 32.97 -20.20
C ALA A 167 -14.31 31.47 -19.95
N ALA A 168 -15.48 31.16 -19.37
CA ALA A 168 -15.90 29.77 -19.18
C ALA A 168 -16.14 29.04 -20.49
N GLY A 169 -15.61 27.84 -20.63
CA GLY A 169 -15.72 26.99 -21.80
C GLY A 169 -15.01 25.66 -21.61
N PHE A 170 -14.57 25.10 -22.72
CA PHE A 170 -13.87 23.81 -22.75
C PHE A 170 -12.61 23.90 -23.60
N ILE A 171 -11.59 23.15 -23.25
CA ILE A 171 -10.39 22.95 -24.05
C ILE A 171 -10.42 21.52 -24.56
N GLN A 172 -10.13 21.35 -25.85
CA GLN A 172 -9.90 20.06 -26.49
C GLN A 172 -8.42 19.92 -26.79
N LEU A 173 -7.86 18.78 -26.44
CA LEU A 173 -6.51 18.33 -26.80
C LEU A 173 -6.63 17.01 -27.55
N VAL A 174 -6.10 16.94 -28.78
CA VAL A 174 -6.22 15.76 -29.62
C VAL A 174 -4.95 15.51 -30.42
N GLN A 175 -4.51 14.26 -30.51
CA GLN A 175 -3.52 13.85 -31.50
C GLN A 175 -4.20 13.60 -32.84
N THR A 176 -3.84 14.37 -33.86
CA THR A 176 -4.53 14.38 -35.17
C THR A 176 -4.06 13.32 -36.14
N ASN A 177 -2.84 12.77 -35.94
CA ASN A 177 -2.23 11.83 -36.87
C ASN A 177 -2.26 10.38 -36.38
N VAL A 178 -3.03 10.03 -35.34
CA VAL A 178 -3.16 8.66 -34.80
C VAL A 178 -3.47 7.66 -35.92
N GLY A 179 -2.71 6.57 -35.97
CA GLY A 179 -2.91 5.47 -36.93
C GLY A 179 -2.44 5.78 -38.37
N THR A 180 -1.83 6.94 -38.60
CA THR A 180 -1.17 7.22 -39.88
C THR A 180 0.21 6.58 -39.96
N ASN A 181 0.72 6.39 -41.19
CA ASN A 181 2.04 5.77 -41.35
C ASN A 181 3.16 6.69 -40.82
N GLY A 182 3.89 6.20 -39.81
CA GLY A 182 4.97 6.96 -39.15
C GLY A 182 4.54 7.76 -37.94
N SER A 183 3.25 7.73 -37.55
CA SER A 183 2.80 8.36 -36.30
C SER A 183 3.31 7.57 -35.08
N GLY A 184 3.72 8.30 -34.06
CA GLY A 184 3.90 7.74 -32.71
C GLY A 184 2.57 7.57 -31.99
N ILE A 185 2.61 6.89 -30.84
CA ILE A 185 1.47 6.67 -29.95
C ILE A 185 1.90 7.06 -28.54
N THR A 186 1.02 7.74 -27.82
CA THR A 186 1.23 8.03 -26.39
C THR A 186 0.93 6.82 -25.53
N ASP A 187 1.63 6.67 -24.42
CA ASP A 187 1.36 5.64 -23.42
C ASP A 187 0.11 6.00 -22.60
N CYS A 188 -0.92 5.19 -22.70
CA CYS A 188 -2.15 5.35 -21.91
C CYS A 188 -2.11 4.65 -20.56
N SER A 189 -1.07 3.89 -20.26
CA SER A 189 -0.91 3.28 -18.93
C SER A 189 -0.54 4.31 -17.84
N ILE A 190 -0.11 5.51 -18.25
CA ILE A 190 0.18 6.62 -17.33
C ILE A 190 -1.06 7.31 -16.75
N ILE A 191 -2.25 7.07 -17.33
CA ILE A 191 -3.50 7.59 -16.76
C ILE A 191 -3.72 6.90 -15.43
N SER A 192 -3.83 7.68 -14.35
CA SER A 192 -4.04 7.15 -13.02
C SER A 192 -5.28 6.28 -12.99
N SER A 193 -5.09 4.97 -12.86
CA SER A 193 -6.19 4.07 -12.53
C SER A 193 -6.69 4.37 -11.12
N LEU A 194 -7.99 4.31 -10.92
CA LEU A 194 -8.59 4.35 -9.58
C LEU A 194 -8.42 2.96 -8.97
N GLU A 195 -7.50 2.86 -8.01
CA GLU A 195 -7.15 1.58 -7.39
C GLU A 195 -7.86 1.37 -6.07
N GLY A 196 -8.21 0.13 -5.79
CA GLY A 196 -8.81 -0.33 -4.54
C GLY A 196 -8.62 -1.83 -4.34
N CYS A 197 -9.26 -2.38 -3.32
CA CYS A 197 -9.22 -3.80 -3.05
C CYS A 197 -10.54 -4.47 -3.45
N GLU A 198 -10.51 -5.74 -3.83
CA GLU A 198 -11.71 -6.51 -4.08
C GLU A 198 -12.67 -6.43 -2.87
N GLY A 199 -13.89 -5.99 -3.13
CA GLY A 199 -14.91 -5.71 -2.11
C GLY A 199 -15.03 -4.24 -1.73
N ASP A 200 -14.09 -3.40 -2.15
CA ASP A 200 -14.22 -1.95 -2.02
C ASP A 200 -15.25 -1.39 -3.02
N THR A 201 -15.73 -0.22 -2.70
CA THR A 201 -16.59 0.58 -3.57
C THR A 201 -15.83 1.82 -3.98
N ILE A 202 -15.62 1.99 -5.28
CA ILE A 202 -14.99 3.17 -5.87
C ILE A 202 -16.11 4.09 -6.40
N THR A 203 -16.10 5.35 -5.99
CA THR A 203 -17.05 6.34 -6.52
C THR A 203 -16.40 7.06 -7.71
N LEU A 204 -17.02 6.94 -8.89
CA LEU A 204 -16.63 7.69 -10.09
C LEU A 204 -17.45 8.98 -10.13
N ASP A 205 -16.80 10.09 -10.44
CA ASP A 205 -17.42 11.41 -10.48
C ASP A 205 -17.26 12.04 -11.88
N GLY A 206 -18.36 12.16 -12.60
CA GLY A 206 -18.43 12.84 -13.90
C GLY A 206 -19.06 14.24 -13.83
N THR A 207 -19.07 14.87 -12.63
CA THR A 207 -19.70 16.18 -12.44
C THR A 207 -19.17 17.19 -13.44
N THR A 208 -20.08 17.77 -14.24
CA THR A 208 -19.76 18.75 -15.27
C THR A 208 -20.74 19.90 -15.21
N GLY A 209 -20.25 21.13 -15.27
CA GLY A 209 -21.08 22.33 -15.24
C GLY A 209 -22.07 22.37 -16.41
N GLY A 210 -23.36 22.64 -16.11
CA GLY A 210 -24.43 22.71 -17.12
C GLY A 210 -24.97 21.36 -17.59
N ALA A 211 -24.49 20.25 -17.04
CA ALA A 211 -24.99 18.92 -17.36
C ALA A 211 -26.46 18.74 -16.96
N THR A 212 -27.23 18.05 -17.79
CA THR A 212 -28.63 17.71 -17.56
C THR A 212 -28.87 16.22 -17.42
N ASN A 213 -27.95 15.40 -17.88
CA ASN A 213 -28.01 13.95 -17.81
C ASN A 213 -26.63 13.33 -17.96
N TYR A 214 -26.44 12.15 -17.39
CA TYR A 214 -25.19 11.37 -17.42
C TYR A 214 -25.53 9.95 -17.89
N GLU A 215 -24.81 9.46 -18.91
CA GLU A 215 -24.89 8.08 -19.36
C GLU A 215 -23.58 7.37 -19.04
N TRP A 216 -23.61 6.49 -18.04
CA TRP A 216 -22.47 5.70 -17.60
C TRP A 216 -22.44 4.36 -18.31
N GLU A 217 -21.28 3.98 -18.78
CA GLU A 217 -21.03 2.74 -19.50
C GLU A 217 -19.83 2.02 -18.90
N TYR A 218 -19.80 0.71 -19.07
CA TYR A 218 -18.79 -0.19 -18.54
C TYR A 218 -18.32 -1.17 -19.60
N ASP A 219 -17.01 -1.44 -19.68
CA ASP A 219 -16.38 -2.48 -20.47
C ASP A 219 -15.47 -3.32 -19.56
N ASP A 220 -15.70 -4.65 -19.55
CA ASP A 220 -14.91 -5.62 -18.79
C ASP A 220 -13.56 -5.96 -19.42
N GLY A 221 -13.23 -5.36 -20.57
CA GLY A 221 -12.01 -5.61 -21.33
C GLY A 221 -11.96 -6.98 -22.06
N LEU A 222 -13.08 -7.75 -22.04
CA LEU A 222 -13.14 -9.07 -22.69
C LEU A 222 -13.59 -8.99 -24.16
N GLY A 223 -13.68 -7.76 -24.71
CA GLY A 223 -13.99 -7.52 -26.13
C GLY A 223 -15.48 -7.40 -26.45
N GLY A 224 -16.31 -7.22 -25.41
CA GLY A 224 -17.75 -6.92 -25.55
C GLY A 224 -18.03 -5.44 -25.86
N GLY A 225 -17.09 -4.56 -25.60
CA GLY A 225 -17.25 -3.12 -25.67
C GLY A 225 -18.11 -2.53 -24.56
N PHE A 226 -18.28 -1.23 -24.57
CA PHE A 226 -19.03 -0.51 -23.53
C PHE A 226 -20.51 -0.86 -23.53
N VAL A 227 -21.06 -1.07 -22.34
CA VAL A 227 -22.48 -1.35 -22.08
C VAL A 227 -23.00 -0.32 -21.09
N THR A 228 -24.11 0.35 -21.41
CA THR A 228 -24.76 1.31 -20.50
C THR A 228 -25.17 0.63 -19.19
N ILE A 229 -24.65 1.14 -18.07
CA ILE A 229 -24.97 0.64 -16.71
C ILE A 229 -25.87 1.61 -15.94
N PHE A 230 -25.86 2.89 -16.29
CA PHE A 230 -26.74 3.91 -15.71
C PHE A 230 -27.01 5.03 -16.71
N ASN A 231 -28.23 5.59 -16.70
CA ASN A 231 -28.58 6.78 -17.46
C ASN A 231 -29.54 7.63 -16.62
N GLY A 232 -29.15 8.83 -16.25
CA GLY A 232 -29.91 9.70 -15.34
C GLY A 232 -29.19 10.97 -14.95
N MET A 233 -29.75 11.71 -13.99
CA MET A 233 -29.24 13.02 -13.56
C MET A 233 -28.14 12.97 -12.49
N PHE A 234 -27.72 11.79 -12.03
CA PHE A 234 -26.68 11.67 -11.03
C PHE A 234 -25.31 11.69 -11.66
N PRO A 235 -24.46 12.65 -11.26
CA PRO A 235 -23.12 12.79 -11.82
C PRO A 235 -22.14 11.72 -11.34
N THR A 236 -22.47 11.01 -10.26
CA THR A 236 -21.60 10.01 -9.64
C THR A 236 -22.21 8.62 -9.69
N ILE A 237 -21.38 7.59 -9.81
CA ILE A 237 -21.77 6.21 -9.61
C ILE A 237 -20.77 5.48 -8.70
N ASP A 238 -21.27 4.50 -7.95
CA ASP A 238 -20.46 3.59 -7.15
C ASP A 238 -20.22 2.30 -7.94
N VAL A 239 -18.97 1.88 -8.08
CA VAL A 239 -18.57 0.68 -8.82
C VAL A 239 -17.77 -0.26 -7.93
N THR A 240 -17.86 -1.56 -8.22
CA THR A 240 -17.23 -2.64 -7.43
C THR A 240 -16.55 -3.69 -8.31
N LEU A 241 -16.34 -3.37 -9.59
CA LEU A 241 -15.70 -4.24 -10.56
C LEU A 241 -14.52 -3.51 -11.22
N SER A 242 -13.43 -4.22 -11.45
CA SER A 242 -12.34 -3.74 -12.31
C SER A 242 -12.80 -3.64 -13.75
N GLY A 243 -12.28 -2.65 -14.47
CA GLY A 243 -12.55 -2.47 -15.90
C GLY A 243 -12.52 -1.01 -16.32
N LEU A 244 -12.90 -0.78 -17.55
CA LEU A 244 -13.00 0.55 -18.14
C LEU A 244 -14.42 1.07 -17.95
N TYR A 245 -14.53 2.30 -17.49
CA TYR A 245 -15.78 3.02 -17.35
C TYR A 245 -15.71 4.30 -18.16
N GLN A 246 -16.85 4.75 -18.64
CA GLN A 246 -16.95 6.09 -19.22
C GLN A 246 -18.30 6.69 -18.88
N VAL A 247 -18.34 8.02 -18.81
CA VAL A 247 -19.59 8.77 -18.68
C VAL A 247 -19.74 9.73 -19.84
N THR A 248 -20.86 9.64 -20.55
CA THR A 248 -21.27 10.63 -21.54
C THR A 248 -22.19 11.66 -20.91
N VAL A 249 -21.76 12.92 -20.90
CA VAL A 249 -22.45 14.04 -20.24
C VAL A 249 -23.29 14.81 -21.26
N LEU A 250 -24.61 14.92 -21.00
CA LEU A 250 -25.52 15.66 -21.86
C LEU A 250 -25.83 17.06 -21.33
N PRO A 251 -26.03 18.10 -22.18
CA PRO A 251 -26.20 18.04 -23.66
C PRO A 251 -24.89 18.13 -24.45
N THR A 252 -23.73 18.24 -23.81
CA THR A 252 -22.42 18.44 -24.48
C THR A 252 -21.94 17.21 -25.23
N ASN A 253 -22.43 16.01 -24.89
CA ASN A 253 -21.91 14.68 -25.27
C ASN A 253 -20.43 14.50 -24.92
N LEU A 254 -19.92 15.22 -23.91
CA LEU A 254 -18.58 15.00 -23.37
C LEU A 254 -18.49 13.59 -22.80
N THR A 255 -17.49 12.83 -23.19
CA THR A 255 -17.20 11.50 -22.63
C THR A 255 -15.95 11.58 -21.75
N ILE A 256 -16.07 11.16 -20.49
CA ILE A 256 -14.98 11.12 -19.50
C ILE A 256 -14.67 9.65 -19.20
N PRO A 257 -13.47 9.18 -19.55
CA PRO A 257 -13.05 7.81 -19.26
C PRO A 257 -12.51 7.66 -17.83
N PHE A 258 -12.66 6.44 -17.27
CA PHE A 258 -12.08 6.01 -15.99
C PHE A 258 -11.58 4.58 -16.13
N GLU A 259 -10.45 4.27 -15.51
CA GLU A 259 -10.00 2.91 -15.31
C GLU A 259 -10.09 2.57 -13.83
N VAL A 260 -10.68 1.43 -13.50
CA VAL A 260 -10.78 0.93 -12.13
C VAL A 260 -10.02 -0.38 -12.03
N ILE A 261 -9.06 -0.44 -11.12
CA ILE A 261 -8.30 -1.66 -10.81
C ILE A 261 -8.57 -2.04 -9.36
N LEU A 262 -9.23 -3.17 -9.15
CA LEU A 262 -9.42 -3.76 -7.83
C LEU A 262 -8.46 -4.93 -7.67
N HIS A 263 -7.52 -4.76 -6.75
CA HIS A 263 -6.53 -5.78 -6.42
C HIS A 263 -7.13 -6.87 -5.53
N PRO A 264 -6.66 -8.11 -5.61
CA PRO A 264 -7.11 -9.17 -4.71
C PRO A 264 -6.98 -8.77 -3.24
N GLN A 265 -8.06 -8.94 -2.47
CA GLN A 265 -8.05 -8.71 -1.03
C GLN A 265 -7.55 -9.97 -0.31
N PRO A 266 -6.34 -9.97 0.25
CA PRO A 266 -5.85 -11.12 0.99
C PRO A 266 -6.60 -11.29 2.32
N LEU A 267 -6.71 -12.53 2.76
CA LEU A 267 -7.33 -12.91 4.02
C LEU A 267 -6.35 -13.71 4.87
N ILE A 268 -6.39 -13.54 6.17
CA ILE A 268 -5.77 -14.49 7.09
C ILE A 268 -6.65 -15.73 7.13
N ALA A 269 -6.22 -16.81 6.47
CA ALA A 269 -7.04 -18.02 6.29
C ALA A 269 -7.34 -18.74 7.61
N ALA A 270 -6.37 -18.73 8.55
CA ALA A 270 -6.54 -19.18 9.91
C ALA A 270 -5.60 -18.39 10.83
N PRO A 271 -5.94 -18.23 12.12
CA PRO A 271 -5.09 -17.53 13.07
C PRO A 271 -3.68 -18.15 13.11
N PRO A 272 -2.62 -17.32 13.11
CA PRO A 272 -1.25 -17.80 13.20
C PRO A 272 -1.00 -18.51 14.53
N LEU A 273 -0.12 -19.50 14.51
CA LEU A 273 0.21 -20.31 15.69
C LEU A 273 1.22 -19.57 16.57
N ASN A 274 1.02 -19.66 17.88
CA ASN A 274 2.03 -19.25 18.84
C ASN A 274 3.19 -20.26 18.85
N PHE A 275 4.41 -19.78 19.02
CA PHE A 275 5.59 -20.63 19.16
C PHE A 275 6.18 -20.52 20.57
N SER A 276 6.68 -21.64 21.07
CA SER A 276 7.46 -21.67 22.29
C SER A 276 8.76 -22.42 22.05
N SER A 277 9.84 -21.96 22.64
CA SER A 277 11.15 -22.59 22.55
C SER A 277 11.84 -22.62 23.91
N CYS A 278 12.62 -23.66 24.13
CA CYS A 278 13.37 -23.86 25.35
C CYS A 278 14.87 -23.91 25.05
N ASN A 279 15.63 -23.06 25.72
CA ASN A 279 17.11 -22.97 25.59
C ASN A 279 17.63 -22.62 24.20
N VAL A 280 16.72 -22.35 23.24
CA VAL A 280 17.04 -21.87 21.88
C VAL A 280 16.17 -20.66 21.61
N ASN A 281 16.78 -19.48 21.51
CA ASN A 281 16.08 -18.21 21.32
C ASN A 281 15.86 -17.86 19.84
N LEU A 282 15.88 -18.85 18.95
CA LEU A 282 15.75 -18.69 17.50
C LEU A 282 14.41 -19.28 17.03
N PHE A 283 13.63 -18.49 16.30
CA PHE A 283 12.32 -18.85 15.80
C PHE A 283 12.26 -18.74 14.28
N ASN A 284 11.62 -19.70 13.63
CA ASN A 284 11.25 -19.62 12.21
C ASN A 284 9.80 -19.13 12.13
N LEU A 285 9.62 -17.82 11.89
CA LEU A 285 8.28 -17.21 11.78
C LEU A 285 7.54 -17.67 10.53
N GLU A 286 8.29 -18.03 9.47
CA GLU A 286 7.73 -18.51 8.20
C GLU A 286 6.99 -19.84 8.31
N ASP A 287 7.12 -20.56 9.43
CA ASP A 287 6.33 -21.76 9.71
C ASP A 287 4.82 -21.44 9.83
N ASN A 288 4.47 -20.17 10.03
CA ASN A 288 3.08 -19.68 9.96
C ASN A 288 2.57 -19.38 8.55
N ASN A 289 3.46 -19.27 7.53
CA ASN A 289 3.04 -18.93 6.16
C ASN A 289 1.93 -19.85 5.62
N PRO A 290 2.01 -21.20 5.74
CA PRO A 290 0.94 -22.06 5.26
C PRO A 290 -0.39 -21.86 6.00
N THR A 291 -0.34 -21.50 7.27
CA THR A 291 -1.53 -21.29 8.12
C THR A 291 -2.25 -20.01 7.69
N VAL A 292 -1.52 -18.89 7.55
CA VAL A 292 -2.10 -17.59 7.20
C VAL A 292 -2.52 -17.52 5.74
N LEU A 293 -1.80 -18.21 4.84
CA LEU A 293 -2.11 -18.25 3.40
C LEU A 293 -3.29 -19.18 3.09
N GLY A 294 -3.37 -20.34 3.76
CA GLY A 294 -4.42 -21.33 3.50
C GLY A 294 -4.39 -21.85 2.06
N THR A 295 -5.51 -21.69 1.35
CA THR A 295 -5.68 -22.11 -0.05
C THR A 295 -5.47 -20.97 -1.06
N GLN A 296 -5.09 -19.79 -0.61
CA GLN A 296 -4.79 -18.66 -1.49
C GLN A 296 -3.52 -18.95 -2.32
N ILE A 297 -3.43 -18.39 -3.52
CA ILE A 297 -2.30 -18.61 -4.43
C ILE A 297 -1.10 -17.81 -3.90
N GLY A 298 -0.07 -18.50 -3.40
CA GLY A 298 1.05 -17.87 -2.73
C GLY A 298 1.92 -16.97 -3.61
N SER A 299 1.80 -17.06 -4.94
CA SER A 299 2.49 -16.16 -5.87
C SER A 299 1.83 -14.78 -5.97
N ASP A 300 0.59 -14.64 -5.52
CA ASP A 300 -0.17 -13.40 -5.64
C ASP A 300 -0.01 -12.52 -4.38
N PHE A 301 0.61 -13.08 -3.32
CA PHE A 301 0.70 -12.41 -2.03
C PHE A 301 2.10 -12.46 -1.43
N VAL A 302 2.47 -11.38 -0.76
CA VAL A 302 3.69 -11.26 0.06
C VAL A 302 3.36 -11.37 1.53
N ILE A 303 4.05 -12.26 2.25
CA ILE A 303 3.92 -12.39 3.71
C ILE A 303 5.14 -11.76 4.37
N SER A 304 4.90 -10.89 5.35
CA SER A 304 5.93 -10.19 6.11
C SER A 304 5.60 -10.15 7.60
N TYR A 305 6.62 -10.00 8.44
CA TYR A 305 6.52 -10.03 9.89
C TYR A 305 7.08 -8.77 10.51
N TYR A 306 6.46 -8.26 11.57
CA TYR A 306 6.81 -7.00 12.22
C TYR A 306 6.72 -7.11 13.73
N LEU A 307 7.49 -6.27 14.44
CA LEU A 307 7.42 -6.13 15.89
C LEU A 307 6.41 -5.06 16.33
N ASP A 308 6.02 -4.17 15.43
CA ASP A 308 5.09 -3.07 15.69
C ASP A 308 3.91 -3.09 14.72
N ILE A 309 2.69 -2.90 15.25
CA ILE A 309 1.46 -2.89 14.45
C ILE A 309 1.42 -1.71 13.47
N THR A 310 2.03 -0.58 13.81
CA THR A 310 2.08 0.59 12.94
C THR A 310 2.93 0.30 11.70
N ASP A 311 4.08 -0.36 11.89
CA ASP A 311 4.95 -0.79 10.80
C ASP A 311 4.28 -1.85 9.92
N ALA A 312 3.54 -2.79 10.54
CA ALA A 312 2.75 -3.78 9.82
C ALA A 312 1.64 -3.14 8.98
N ASN A 313 0.95 -2.12 9.49
CA ASN A 313 -0.10 -1.38 8.75
C ASN A 313 0.47 -0.64 7.54
N VAL A 314 1.64 -0.01 7.70
CA VAL A 314 2.31 0.70 6.60
C VAL A 314 2.93 -0.28 5.59
N GLY A 315 3.34 -1.47 6.05
CA GLY A 315 4.01 -2.46 5.22
C GLY A 315 5.43 -2.04 4.81
N ASN A 316 6.12 -1.26 5.65
CA ASN A 316 7.46 -0.78 5.36
C ASN A 316 8.48 -1.94 5.39
N PRO A 317 9.09 -2.31 4.24
CA PRO A 317 10.02 -3.43 4.18
C PRO A 317 11.30 -3.21 4.99
N ALA A 318 11.66 -1.95 5.28
CA ALA A 318 12.85 -1.65 6.10
C ALA A 318 12.66 -2.01 7.59
N ASN A 319 11.42 -2.09 8.07
CA ASN A 319 11.07 -2.42 9.44
C ASN A 319 10.55 -3.86 9.56
N ALA A 320 10.44 -4.58 8.45
CA ALA A 320 10.10 -6.00 8.47
C ALA A 320 11.23 -6.84 9.13
N ILE A 321 10.83 -7.86 9.87
CA ILE A 321 11.77 -8.82 10.46
C ILE A 321 12.48 -9.58 9.34
N ASN A 322 13.80 -9.42 9.25
CA ASN A 322 14.60 -10.04 8.22
C ASN A 322 15.96 -10.52 8.79
N PRO A 323 16.27 -11.82 8.75
CA PRO A 323 15.45 -12.89 8.15
C PRO A 323 14.32 -13.39 9.06
N ALA A 324 13.13 -13.58 8.52
CA ALA A 324 11.96 -14.07 9.27
C ALA A 324 12.09 -15.55 9.69
N ASN A 325 12.82 -16.35 8.90
CA ASN A 325 13.08 -17.77 9.21
C ASN A 325 14.15 -17.99 10.30
N ALA A 326 14.77 -16.93 10.83
CA ALA A 326 15.79 -16.99 11.84
C ALA A 326 15.71 -15.79 12.80
N HIS A 327 14.50 -15.49 13.28
CA HIS A 327 14.27 -14.40 14.23
C HIS A 327 14.77 -14.77 15.63
N VAL A 328 15.54 -13.88 16.22
CA VAL A 328 15.98 -13.98 17.61
C VAL A 328 15.10 -13.08 18.47
N ILE A 329 14.44 -13.65 19.49
CA ILE A 329 13.58 -12.87 20.39
C ILE A 329 14.37 -11.73 21.04
N SER A 330 13.86 -10.50 20.91
CA SER A 330 14.54 -9.29 21.38
C SER A 330 14.14 -8.89 22.80
N ALA A 331 12.96 -9.31 23.25
CA ALA A 331 12.40 -8.96 24.55
C ALA A 331 11.84 -10.21 25.29
N PRO A 332 12.72 -11.17 25.71
CA PRO A 332 12.26 -12.34 26.42
C PRO A 332 11.57 -11.97 27.75
N PRO A 333 10.64 -12.80 28.29
CA PRO A 333 10.37 -14.17 27.80
C PRO A 333 9.38 -14.22 26.63
N THR A 334 8.61 -13.19 26.38
CA THR A 334 7.52 -13.23 25.39
C THR A 334 7.58 -12.01 24.49
N GLU A 335 7.42 -12.23 23.18
CA GLU A 335 7.37 -11.17 22.17
C GLU A 335 6.14 -11.35 21.28
N THR A 336 5.47 -10.27 20.94
CA THR A 336 4.34 -10.28 20.00
C THR A 336 4.85 -10.00 18.60
N ILE A 337 4.43 -10.83 17.65
CA ILE A 337 4.77 -10.71 16.23
C ILE A 337 3.48 -10.42 15.44
N TYR A 338 3.53 -9.43 14.58
CA TYR A 338 2.47 -9.12 13.63
C TYR A 338 2.81 -9.73 12.27
N VAL A 339 1.93 -10.57 11.74
CA VAL A 339 2.03 -11.12 10.40
C VAL A 339 1.13 -10.33 9.46
N ARG A 340 1.68 -9.86 8.37
CA ARG A 340 0.98 -9.14 7.30
C ARG A 340 1.04 -9.97 6.03
N ILE A 341 -0.11 -10.22 5.42
CA ILE A 341 -0.24 -10.74 4.06
C ILE A 341 -0.77 -9.60 3.18
N ALA A 342 -0.10 -9.31 2.08
CA ALA A 342 -0.46 -8.23 1.17
C ALA A 342 -0.46 -8.71 -0.27
N ASP A 343 -1.27 -8.09 -1.11
CA ASP A 343 -1.20 -8.26 -2.56
C ASP A 343 0.20 -7.86 -3.08
N ASP A 344 0.76 -8.65 -4.01
CA ASP A 344 2.11 -8.41 -4.54
C ASP A 344 2.16 -7.19 -5.47
N ALA A 345 1.06 -6.90 -6.16
CA ALA A 345 0.95 -5.77 -7.08
C ALA A 345 0.61 -4.45 -6.35
N SER A 346 -0.21 -4.54 -5.26
CA SER A 346 -0.64 -3.38 -4.49
C SER A 346 -0.43 -3.60 -3.01
N ASN A 347 0.56 -2.93 -2.43
CA ASN A 347 0.82 -3.01 -0.99
C ASN A 347 -0.32 -2.43 -0.12
N THR A 348 -1.35 -1.83 -0.71
CA THR A 348 -2.50 -1.24 -0.02
C THR A 348 -3.56 -2.27 0.36
N CYS A 349 -3.68 -3.38 -0.39
CA CYS A 349 -4.59 -4.48 -0.10
C CYS A 349 -3.88 -5.51 0.79
N TYR A 350 -4.25 -5.55 2.08
CA TYR A 350 -3.58 -6.41 3.05
C TYR A 350 -4.51 -6.87 4.18
N ALA A 351 -4.08 -7.91 4.87
CA ALA A 351 -4.64 -8.34 6.15
C ALA A 351 -3.52 -8.55 7.17
N ILE A 352 -3.83 -8.32 8.45
CA ILE A 352 -2.88 -8.46 9.55
C ILE A 352 -3.52 -9.28 10.66
N ASP A 353 -2.71 -10.14 11.28
CA ASP A 353 -3.00 -10.82 12.53
C ASP A 353 -1.73 -10.85 13.40
N GLN A 354 -1.84 -11.36 14.61
CA GLN A 354 -0.73 -11.43 15.53
C GLN A 354 -0.63 -12.79 16.22
N PHE A 355 0.57 -13.13 16.63
CA PHE A 355 0.86 -14.29 17.46
C PHE A 355 1.98 -13.95 18.44
N THR A 356 2.21 -14.85 19.39
CA THR A 356 3.28 -14.70 20.36
C THR A 356 4.35 -15.75 20.17
N ILE A 357 5.60 -15.36 20.40
CA ILE A 357 6.72 -16.27 20.59
C ILE A 357 7.16 -16.19 22.04
N GLU A 358 7.45 -17.34 22.63
CA GLU A 358 7.86 -17.46 24.02
C GLU A 358 9.18 -18.22 24.12
N PHE A 359 10.12 -17.68 24.87
CA PHE A 359 11.41 -18.27 25.12
C PHE A 359 11.59 -18.54 26.63
N SER A 360 11.86 -19.76 26.97
CA SER A 360 12.19 -20.19 28.35
C SER A 360 13.61 -20.66 28.39
N GLU A 361 14.38 -20.15 29.32
CA GLU A 361 15.73 -20.64 29.61
C GLU A 361 15.71 -21.45 30.91
N VAL A 362 16.16 -22.69 30.81
CA VAL A 362 16.28 -23.58 31.96
C VAL A 362 17.73 -24.01 32.06
N SER A 363 18.29 -23.85 33.24
CA SER A 363 19.65 -24.31 33.55
C SER A 363 19.70 -24.90 34.95
N VAL A 364 20.54 -25.90 35.14
CA VAL A 364 20.86 -26.39 36.48
C VAL A 364 21.95 -25.52 37.10
N GLY A 365 21.73 -25.07 38.30
CA GLY A 365 22.75 -24.32 39.06
C GLY A 365 23.99 -25.15 39.37
N ALA A 366 25.04 -24.47 39.79
CA ALA A 366 26.29 -25.14 40.22
C ALA A 366 26.07 -25.96 41.49
N MET A 367 26.05 -27.27 41.36
CA MET A 367 25.80 -28.20 42.45
C MET A 367 27.04 -28.41 43.29
N THR A 368 26.88 -28.39 44.61
CA THR A 368 27.95 -28.70 45.57
C THR A 368 27.76 -30.09 46.15
N ASN A 369 28.88 -30.77 46.49
CA ASN A 369 28.83 -32.08 47.11
C ASN A 369 28.28 -32.00 48.55
N ILE A 370 27.53 -33.03 48.96
CA ILE A 370 27.06 -33.20 50.34
C ILE A 370 27.97 -34.23 51.06
N GLY A 371 28.40 -33.87 52.23
CA GLY A 371 29.18 -34.77 53.08
C GLY A 371 28.45 -35.07 54.38
N PHE A 372 28.38 -36.34 54.74
CA PHE A 372 27.78 -36.84 56.01
C PHE A 372 28.72 -37.72 56.74
N CYS A 373 28.55 -37.76 58.06
CA CYS A 373 29.22 -38.73 58.89
C CYS A 373 28.33 -39.98 59.04
N ASP A 374 28.86 -41.15 58.73
CA ASP A 374 28.20 -42.42 58.96
C ASP A 374 28.03 -42.66 60.52
N ASP A 375 26.81 -42.97 60.93
CA ASP A 375 26.50 -43.36 62.35
C ASP A 375 26.78 -44.81 62.63
N GLY A 376 27.34 -45.54 61.66
CA GLY A 376 27.66 -46.95 61.72
C GLY A 376 26.61 -47.88 61.12
N SER A 377 25.55 -47.28 60.54
CA SER A 377 24.50 -48.03 59.83
C SER A 377 24.88 -48.32 58.37
N GLY A 378 25.79 -47.53 57.78
CA GLY A 378 26.14 -47.60 56.41
C GLY A 378 25.06 -46.99 55.45
N GLN A 379 24.05 -46.30 56.03
CA GLN A 379 22.94 -45.70 55.31
C GLN A 379 22.60 -44.32 55.88
N VAL A 380 22.20 -43.39 55.01
CA VAL A 380 21.75 -42.06 55.42
C VAL A 380 20.53 -41.66 54.58
N ASP A 381 19.45 -41.28 55.29
CA ASP A 381 18.26 -40.72 54.64
C ASP A 381 18.43 -39.21 54.43
N LEU A 382 18.33 -38.76 53.18
CA LEU A 382 18.50 -37.37 52.80
C LEU A 382 17.22 -36.80 52.26
N ASP A 383 16.82 -35.61 52.71
CA ASP A 383 15.85 -34.78 52.04
C ASP A 383 16.59 -33.96 50.95
N LEU A 384 16.68 -34.53 49.74
CA LEU A 384 17.41 -33.90 48.65
C LEU A 384 16.76 -32.59 48.26
N SER A 385 15.42 -32.48 48.29
CA SER A 385 14.71 -31.25 47.95
C SER A 385 15.08 -30.12 48.91
N LEU A 386 15.06 -30.38 50.21
CA LEU A 386 15.44 -29.39 51.22
C LEU A 386 16.91 -28.96 51.07
N LEU A 387 17.78 -29.89 50.71
CA LEU A 387 19.22 -29.66 50.66
C LEU A 387 19.69 -29.02 49.38
N LYS A 388 19.05 -29.30 48.24
CA LYS A 388 19.63 -29.04 46.93
C LYS A 388 18.74 -28.32 45.94
N ASP A 389 17.41 -28.27 46.12
CA ASP A 389 16.53 -27.60 45.13
C ASP A 389 16.92 -26.15 44.93
N ASN A 390 17.28 -25.44 45.98
CA ASN A 390 17.68 -24.03 45.86
C ASN A 390 18.98 -23.84 45.06
N GLU A 391 19.94 -24.78 45.17
CA GLU A 391 21.15 -24.76 44.32
C GLU A 391 20.80 -25.09 42.87
N ALA A 392 19.98 -26.13 42.67
CA ALA A 392 19.56 -26.58 41.34
C ALA A 392 18.78 -25.54 40.60
N LEU A 393 17.82 -24.90 41.25
CA LEU A 393 16.99 -23.84 40.66
C LEU A 393 17.76 -22.56 40.36
N ASN A 394 18.83 -22.27 41.09
CA ASN A 394 19.69 -21.09 40.84
C ASN A 394 18.95 -19.77 40.62
N GLY A 395 17.87 -19.57 41.39
CA GLY A 395 17.02 -18.37 41.28
C GLY A 395 15.77 -18.49 40.37
N LEU A 396 15.57 -19.64 39.73
CA LEU A 396 14.32 -19.96 39.06
C LEU A 396 13.18 -20.10 40.09
N ASP A 397 11.97 -19.69 39.70
CA ASP A 397 10.78 -19.73 40.56
C ASP A 397 10.34 -21.19 40.83
N PRO A 398 10.34 -21.68 42.07
CA PRO A 398 9.94 -23.05 42.39
C PRO A 398 8.46 -23.34 42.12
N LEU A 399 7.63 -22.34 41.84
CA LEU A 399 6.25 -22.54 41.41
C LEU A 399 6.16 -22.89 39.93
N LEU A 400 7.15 -22.44 39.14
CA LEU A 400 7.19 -22.66 37.68
C LEU A 400 8.14 -23.81 37.29
N TYR A 401 9.06 -24.21 38.19
CA TYR A 401 10.06 -25.22 37.91
C TYR A 401 10.10 -26.27 39.01
N SER A 402 10.26 -27.51 38.61
CA SER A 402 10.43 -28.64 39.51
C SER A 402 11.85 -29.22 39.40
N VAL A 403 12.33 -29.75 40.50
CA VAL A 403 13.63 -30.43 40.58
C VAL A 403 13.39 -31.93 40.83
N SER A 404 14.13 -32.76 40.13
CA SER A 404 14.16 -34.21 40.36
C SER A 404 15.59 -34.75 40.35
N TYR A 405 15.80 -35.85 41.03
CA TYR A 405 17.11 -36.45 41.25
C TYR A 405 17.09 -37.88 40.72
N HIS A 406 18.17 -38.29 40.03
CA HIS A 406 18.23 -39.54 39.29
C HIS A 406 19.56 -40.24 39.46
N SER A 407 19.57 -41.57 39.18
CA SER A 407 20.76 -42.41 39.32
C SER A 407 21.73 -42.31 38.15
N THR A 408 21.25 -41.89 36.97
CA THR A 408 22.07 -41.75 35.77
C THR A 408 21.68 -40.49 34.98
N GLN A 409 22.59 -40.00 34.16
CA GLN A 409 22.32 -38.89 33.22
C GLN A 409 21.13 -39.25 32.29
N ALA A 410 21.08 -40.48 31.79
CA ALA A 410 20.02 -40.90 30.89
C ALA A 410 18.64 -40.94 31.59
N ASP A 411 18.60 -41.27 32.89
CA ASP A 411 17.35 -41.19 33.66
C ASP A 411 16.94 -39.75 33.91
N ALA A 412 17.87 -38.86 34.19
CA ALA A 412 17.60 -37.42 34.30
C ALA A 412 17.09 -36.83 32.97
N ASP A 413 17.71 -37.16 31.84
CA ASP A 413 17.33 -36.68 30.52
C ASP A 413 15.90 -37.14 30.11
N THR A 414 15.49 -38.33 30.56
CA THR A 414 14.19 -38.93 30.25
C THR A 414 13.14 -38.78 31.34
N ASN A 415 13.51 -38.17 32.47
CA ASN A 415 12.69 -38.06 33.70
C ASN A 415 12.19 -39.43 34.17
N PHE A 416 13.09 -40.45 34.13
CA PHE A 416 12.78 -41.80 34.51
C PHE A 416 13.39 -42.12 35.89
N GLY A 417 12.64 -42.84 36.73
CA GLY A 417 13.16 -43.38 38.00
C GLY A 417 13.64 -42.31 38.96
N ALA A 418 12.95 -41.16 39.04
CA ALA A 418 13.28 -40.12 40.02
C ALA A 418 13.31 -40.68 41.46
N PHE A 419 14.29 -40.26 42.21
CA PHE A 419 14.45 -40.68 43.59
C PHE A 419 13.29 -40.24 44.48
N PRO A 420 12.85 -41.09 45.44
CA PRO A 420 11.88 -40.66 46.43
C PRO A 420 12.50 -39.64 47.39
N ASN A 421 11.67 -38.81 47.99
CA ASN A 421 12.11 -37.93 49.08
C ASN A 421 11.44 -38.32 50.40
N PRO A 422 12.18 -38.74 51.47
CA PRO A 422 13.64 -38.78 51.53
C PRO A 422 14.25 -39.90 50.67
N TYR A 423 15.50 -39.70 50.25
CA TYR A 423 16.30 -40.67 49.51
C TYR A 423 17.35 -41.32 50.47
N THR A 424 17.43 -42.63 50.42
CA THR A 424 18.41 -43.38 51.25
C THR A 424 19.69 -43.65 50.47
N VAL A 425 20.78 -43.00 50.85
CA VAL A 425 22.11 -43.22 50.26
C VAL A 425 22.72 -44.45 50.93
N ILE A 426 23.26 -45.40 50.13
CA ILE A 426 23.89 -46.63 50.61
C ILE A 426 25.34 -46.67 50.12
N GLY A 427 26.28 -46.62 51.05
CA GLY A 427 27.70 -46.67 50.73
C GLY A 427 28.46 -45.36 50.89
N PRO A 428 29.79 -45.36 50.64
CA PRO A 428 30.66 -44.23 50.96
C PRO A 428 30.53 -43.05 50.02
N THR A 429 30.11 -43.23 48.73
CA THR A 429 29.95 -42.23 47.76
C THR A 429 28.92 -42.66 46.72
N GLU A 430 28.11 -41.71 46.24
CA GLU A 430 27.16 -41.91 45.19
C GLU A 430 27.11 -40.61 44.32
N GLU A 431 26.97 -40.80 43.03
CA GLU A 431 26.76 -39.68 42.07
C GLU A 431 25.26 -39.55 41.76
N ILE A 432 24.73 -38.36 41.89
CA ILE A 432 23.32 -38.06 41.69
C ILE A 432 23.21 -37.02 40.57
N PHE A 433 22.37 -37.33 39.60
CA PHE A 433 22.07 -36.44 38.47
C PHE A 433 20.82 -35.65 38.78
N VAL A 434 20.84 -34.35 38.41
CA VAL A 434 19.77 -33.41 38.72
C VAL A 434 19.08 -33.01 37.44
N ARG A 435 17.75 -32.97 37.45
CA ARG A 435 16.94 -32.40 36.40
C ARG A 435 16.14 -31.22 36.97
N VAL A 436 16.19 -30.08 36.27
CA VAL A 436 15.31 -28.94 36.48
C VAL A 436 14.39 -28.86 35.26
N GLU A 437 13.08 -28.87 35.48
CA GLU A 437 12.06 -28.94 34.43
C GLU A 437 11.02 -27.84 34.62
N ASN A 438 10.58 -27.20 33.49
CA ASN A 438 9.46 -26.27 33.50
C ASN A 438 8.15 -27.04 33.71
N ASN A 439 7.32 -26.60 34.66
CA ASN A 439 6.07 -27.29 35.04
C ASN A 439 5.00 -27.26 33.95
N ASP A 440 5.00 -26.20 33.09
CA ASP A 440 4.04 -26.04 32.00
C ASP A 440 4.49 -26.78 30.74
N THR A 441 5.81 -26.99 30.56
CA THR A 441 6.38 -27.59 29.36
C THR A 441 7.47 -28.60 29.72
N SER A 442 7.09 -29.87 29.86
CA SER A 442 8.01 -30.95 30.29
C SER A 442 9.17 -31.22 29.31
N THR A 443 9.09 -30.73 28.09
CA THR A 443 10.20 -30.79 27.13
C THR A 443 11.24 -29.69 27.38
N CYS A 444 10.94 -28.73 28.26
CA CYS A 444 11.81 -27.63 28.63
C CYS A 444 12.52 -27.97 29.97
N PHE A 445 13.71 -28.53 29.89
CA PHE A 445 14.49 -28.96 31.02
C PHE A 445 16.00 -28.80 30.81
N ALA A 446 16.75 -28.90 31.90
CA ALA A 446 18.20 -29.06 31.92
C ALA A 446 18.60 -30.15 32.92
N THR A 447 19.70 -30.81 32.67
CA THR A 447 20.24 -31.88 33.52
C THR A 447 21.73 -31.67 33.80
#